data_28788f618968a4db6557b329902b355f
#
_entry.id   28788f618968a4db6557b329902b355f
#
_cell.length_a   1.000
_cell.length_b   1.000
_cell.length_c   1.000
_cell.angle_alpha   90.00
_cell.angle_beta   90.00
_cell.angle_gamma   90.00
#
_symmetry.space_group_name_H-M   'P 1'
#
loop_
_entity.id
_entity.type
_entity.pdbx_description
1 polymer ?
#
loop_
_entity_poly.entity_id
_entity_poly.type
_entity_poly.pdbx_seq_one_letter_code
_entity_poly.pdbx_strand_id
1 'polypeptide(L)'
;MKITPRPFLCFLFLLPLLSLRAQVVAVQVAEMKRTDFYGNILSCQDSTFTFVTDERDTLRFAIPTEPDYDHRRVGALRAGDRYCLLARTNDYPLEVDAYLNLSQLLGRWLDDDAHKFLLFRPDGTMNGSRHFVGRHHFYFNRFSIAQLGWFLRAKVTAFEPVASGFKEVETGPLGLIIDELTDTTLRFHLSPSSDATIFGCREWSYAFRRQTRAERRDELRRDFGVE
;
A
#
# COMPACT_ATOMS: atom_id res chain seq x y z
N MET A 1 -92.17 27.59 12.69
CA MET A 1 -91.51 26.52 11.87
C MET A 1 -90.08 26.43 12.29
N LYS A 2 -89.74 25.46 13.16
CA LYS A 2 -88.37 25.30 13.73
C LYS A 2 -87.65 24.27 12.87
N ILE A 3 -86.57 24.70 12.21
CA ILE A 3 -85.72 23.82 11.47
C ILE A 3 -84.54 23.41 12.39
N THR A 4 -84.53 22.17 12.81
CA THR A 4 -83.49 21.57 13.57
C THR A 4 -82.34 21.16 12.60
N PRO A 5 -81.13 21.57 12.82
CA PRO A 5 -80.00 21.09 12.03
C PRO A 5 -79.65 19.65 12.47
N ARG A 6 -79.69 18.75 11.52
CA ARG A 6 -79.11 17.41 11.66
C ARG A 6 -77.60 17.49 11.79
N PRO A 7 -77.01 16.81 12.76
CA PRO A 7 -75.50 16.73 12.75
C PRO A 7 -75.11 15.80 11.65
N PHE A 8 -74.31 16.38 10.71
CA PHE A 8 -73.57 15.63 9.71
C PHE A 8 -72.50 14.83 10.47
N LEU A 9 -72.76 13.53 10.60
CA LEU A 9 -71.76 12.61 11.12
C LEU A 9 -70.66 12.45 10.05
N CYS A 10 -69.64 13.28 10.14
CA CYS A 10 -68.43 13.06 9.41
C CYS A 10 -67.80 11.76 9.92
N PHE A 11 -68.11 10.67 9.25
CA PHE A 11 -67.30 9.49 9.32
C PHE A 11 -65.92 9.87 8.75
N LEU A 12 -65.11 10.40 9.64
CA LEU A 12 -63.66 10.41 9.44
C LEU A 12 -63.26 8.93 9.43
N PHE A 13 -63.24 8.38 8.21
CA PHE A 13 -62.44 7.21 7.95
C PHE A 13 -61.01 7.59 8.32
N LEU A 14 -60.65 7.38 9.56
CA LEU A 14 -59.32 7.14 10.00
C LEU A 14 -58.87 5.87 9.26
N LEU A 15 -58.53 6.05 7.99
CA LEU A 15 -57.57 5.17 7.35
C LEU A 15 -56.42 5.09 8.34
N PRO A 16 -56.16 3.90 8.94
CA PRO A 16 -54.90 3.71 9.55
C PRO A 16 -53.92 4.01 8.40
N LEU A 17 -53.31 5.15 8.45
CA LEU A 17 -52.01 5.34 7.83
C LEU A 17 -51.20 4.17 8.41
N LEU A 18 -51.36 3.03 7.75
CA LEU A 18 -50.32 2.06 7.69
C LEU A 18 -49.09 2.90 7.26
N SER A 19 -48.48 3.47 8.27
CA SER A 19 -47.10 3.79 8.20
C SER A 19 -46.48 2.47 7.77
N LEU A 20 -46.40 2.26 6.47
CA LEU A 20 -45.32 1.53 5.88
C LEU A 20 -44.10 2.28 6.41
N ARG A 21 -43.77 1.97 7.66
CA ARG A 21 -42.39 2.02 8.05
C ARG A 21 -41.75 1.07 7.04
N ALA A 22 -41.30 1.65 5.95
CA ALA A 22 -40.18 1.07 5.23
C ALA A 22 -39.21 0.79 6.38
N GLN A 23 -39.23 -0.42 6.88
CA GLN A 23 -38.08 -0.98 7.53
C GLN A 23 -37.05 -0.90 6.42
N VAL A 24 -36.35 0.22 6.41
CA VAL A 24 -35.03 0.25 5.91
C VAL A 24 -34.36 -0.82 6.75
N VAL A 25 -34.41 -2.05 6.24
CA VAL A 25 -33.49 -3.08 6.66
C VAL A 25 -32.18 -2.40 6.35
N ALA A 26 -31.62 -1.73 7.35
CA ALA A 26 -30.24 -1.37 7.35
C ALA A 26 -29.58 -2.74 7.22
N VAL A 27 -29.28 -3.12 5.99
CA VAL A 27 -28.31 -4.16 5.71
C VAL A 27 -27.11 -3.58 6.42
N GLN A 28 -26.88 -4.04 7.64
CA GLN A 28 -25.58 -3.90 8.27
C GLN A 28 -24.67 -4.61 7.27
N VAL A 29 -24.10 -3.82 6.38
CA VAL A 29 -22.94 -4.24 5.61
C VAL A 29 -21.96 -4.61 6.71
N ALA A 30 -21.85 -5.90 6.97
CA ALA A 30 -20.93 -6.41 7.97
C ALA A 30 -19.60 -5.75 7.62
N GLU A 31 -19.11 -4.93 8.54
CA GLU A 31 -17.91 -4.14 8.31
C GLU A 31 -16.85 -5.14 7.91
N MET A 32 -16.42 -5.09 6.63
CA MET A 32 -15.51 -6.09 6.06
C MET A 32 -14.21 -5.96 6.79
N LYS A 33 -13.95 -6.88 7.72
CA LYS A 33 -12.73 -6.88 8.50
C LYS A 33 -11.57 -7.25 7.57
N ARG A 34 -10.67 -6.31 7.39
CA ARG A 34 -9.43 -6.48 6.64
C ARG A 34 -8.28 -6.67 7.61
N THR A 35 -7.37 -7.56 7.24
CA THR A 35 -6.20 -7.89 8.08
C THR A 35 -4.97 -8.01 7.19
N ASP A 36 -3.85 -7.47 7.66
CA ASP A 36 -2.55 -7.63 7.03
C ASP A 36 -1.91 -8.95 7.45
N PHE A 37 -1.38 -9.68 6.48
CA PHE A 37 -0.64 -10.92 6.69
C PHE A 37 0.75 -10.81 6.09
N TYR A 38 1.75 -11.24 6.82
CA TYR A 38 3.14 -11.34 6.38
C TYR A 38 3.55 -12.81 6.37
N GLY A 39 4.26 -13.23 5.33
CA GLY A 39 4.69 -14.62 5.21
C GLY A 39 5.08 -15.02 3.80
N ASN A 40 5.06 -16.31 3.54
CA ASN A 40 5.49 -16.91 2.28
C ASN A 40 4.38 -17.70 1.60
N ILE A 41 4.31 -17.61 0.28
CA ILE A 41 3.46 -18.50 -0.52
C ILE A 41 4.12 -19.85 -0.63
N LEU A 42 3.41 -20.93 -0.22
CA LEU A 42 3.88 -22.32 -0.39
C LEU A 42 3.58 -22.85 -1.79
N SER A 43 2.36 -22.60 -2.26
CA SER A 43 1.90 -23.11 -3.56
C SER A 43 0.85 -22.19 -4.16
N CYS A 44 0.82 -22.10 -5.48
CA CYS A 44 -0.20 -21.36 -6.24
C CYS A 44 -0.96 -22.35 -7.13
N GLN A 45 -2.28 -22.22 -7.20
CA GLN A 45 -3.16 -22.98 -8.08
C GLN A 45 -4.20 -22.02 -8.64
N ASP A 46 -4.07 -21.66 -9.92
CA ASP A 46 -4.97 -20.71 -10.62
C ASP A 46 -5.17 -19.42 -9.82
N SER A 47 -6.38 -19.21 -9.32
CA SER A 47 -6.78 -18.03 -8.54
C SER A 47 -6.65 -18.22 -7.02
N THR A 48 -6.08 -19.34 -6.55
CA THR A 48 -5.91 -19.60 -5.11
C THR A 48 -4.47 -19.94 -4.78
N PHE A 49 -4.07 -19.68 -3.53
CA PHE A 49 -2.76 -20.07 -3.05
C PHE A 49 -2.76 -20.42 -1.56
N THR A 50 -1.78 -21.21 -1.17
CA THR A 50 -1.51 -21.55 0.23
C THR A 50 -0.39 -20.65 0.73
N PHE A 51 -0.57 -20.10 1.91
CA PHE A 51 0.31 -19.11 2.52
C PHE A 51 0.66 -19.53 3.95
N VAL A 52 1.93 -19.41 4.31
CA VAL A 52 2.37 -19.56 5.71
C VAL A 52 2.71 -18.20 6.26
N THR A 53 1.99 -17.81 7.29
CA THR A 53 2.22 -16.53 8.00
C THR A 53 3.53 -16.58 8.81
N ASP A 54 4.01 -15.43 9.24
CA ASP A 54 5.17 -15.33 10.13
C ASP A 54 4.90 -16.00 11.49
N GLU A 55 3.63 -16.07 11.90
CA GLU A 55 3.15 -16.76 13.10
C GLU A 55 3.08 -18.29 12.91
N ARG A 56 3.41 -18.78 11.68
CA ARG A 56 3.39 -20.18 11.26
C ARG A 56 2.00 -20.77 11.01
N ASP A 57 0.99 -19.97 10.89
CA ASP A 57 -0.33 -20.41 10.46
C ASP A 57 -0.33 -20.68 8.96
N THR A 58 -0.96 -21.79 8.55
CA THR A 58 -1.14 -22.09 7.15
C THR A 58 -2.56 -21.75 6.72
N LEU A 59 -2.67 -20.76 5.85
CA LEU A 59 -3.94 -20.21 5.40
C LEU A 59 -4.11 -20.38 3.89
N ARG A 60 -5.36 -20.46 3.44
CA ARG A 60 -5.70 -20.49 2.02
C ARG A 60 -6.33 -19.17 1.61
N PHE A 61 -5.83 -18.61 0.53
CA PHE A 61 -6.27 -17.35 -0.03
C PHE A 61 -6.81 -17.53 -1.44
N ALA A 62 -7.76 -16.67 -1.80
CA ALA A 62 -8.26 -16.55 -3.17
C ALA A 62 -7.97 -15.13 -3.70
N ILE A 63 -7.67 -15.05 -4.99
CA ILE A 63 -7.51 -13.79 -5.70
C ILE A 63 -8.80 -13.55 -6.49
N PRO A 64 -9.60 -12.55 -6.15
CA PRO A 64 -10.80 -12.21 -6.90
C PRO A 64 -10.47 -11.91 -8.35
N THR A 65 -11.32 -12.39 -9.27
CA THR A 65 -11.14 -12.16 -10.72
C THR A 65 -11.36 -10.71 -11.10
N GLU A 66 -12.29 -10.06 -10.42
CA GLU A 66 -12.57 -8.64 -10.59
C GLU A 66 -12.07 -7.90 -9.34
N PRO A 67 -10.99 -7.12 -9.46
CA PRO A 67 -10.54 -6.30 -8.36
C PRO A 67 -11.53 -5.15 -8.14
N ASP A 68 -11.99 -4.96 -6.91
CA ASP A 68 -12.59 -3.71 -6.48
C ASP A 68 -11.60 -2.56 -6.70
N TYR A 69 -12.08 -1.35 -6.89
CA TYR A 69 -11.29 -0.18 -7.32
C TYR A 69 -10.04 0.13 -6.49
N ASP A 70 -9.98 -0.36 -5.26
CA ASP A 70 -8.88 -0.11 -4.33
C ASP A 70 -7.82 -1.23 -4.30
N HIS A 71 -7.94 -2.24 -5.16
CA HIS A 71 -7.09 -3.41 -5.08
C HIS A 71 -5.81 -3.25 -5.90
N ARG A 72 -4.67 -3.14 -5.23
CA ARG A 72 -3.36 -3.13 -5.88
C ARG A 72 -2.64 -4.46 -5.66
N ARG A 73 -2.18 -5.01 -6.76
CA ARG A 73 -1.40 -6.25 -6.82
C ARG A 73 -0.03 -5.90 -7.35
N VAL A 74 0.94 -5.83 -6.45
CA VAL A 74 2.28 -5.34 -6.77
C VAL A 74 3.27 -6.48 -6.76
N GLY A 75 3.86 -6.72 -7.93
CA GLY A 75 4.78 -7.81 -8.18
C GLY A 75 4.10 -9.09 -8.65
N ALA A 76 4.90 -10.06 -9.09
CA ALA A 76 4.41 -11.36 -9.55
C ALA A 76 4.02 -12.25 -8.36
N LEU A 77 2.99 -13.08 -8.54
CA LEU A 77 2.61 -14.09 -7.54
C LEU A 77 3.41 -15.38 -7.79
N ARG A 78 4.24 -15.78 -6.82
CA ARG A 78 5.15 -16.94 -6.96
C ARG A 78 5.25 -17.73 -5.66
N ALA A 79 5.26 -19.04 -5.78
CA ALA A 79 5.58 -19.91 -4.66
C ALA A 79 7.03 -19.68 -4.20
N GLY A 80 7.26 -19.71 -2.90
CA GLY A 80 8.56 -19.46 -2.27
C GLY A 80 8.85 -17.98 -1.96
N ASP A 81 8.18 -17.05 -2.63
CA ASP A 81 8.36 -15.62 -2.36
C ASP A 81 7.63 -15.18 -1.09
N ARG A 82 8.16 -14.13 -0.49
CA ARG A 82 7.60 -13.47 0.69
C ARG A 82 6.70 -12.30 0.28
N TYR A 83 5.58 -12.17 0.98
CA TYR A 83 4.57 -11.14 0.71
C TYR A 83 4.10 -10.43 1.96
N CYS A 84 3.57 -9.24 1.74
CA CYS A 84 2.56 -8.62 2.57
C CYS A 84 1.23 -8.71 1.81
N LEU A 85 0.21 -9.25 2.46
CA LEU A 85 -1.14 -9.41 1.93
C LEU A 85 -2.10 -8.59 2.78
N LEU A 86 -3.04 -7.91 2.13
CA LEU A 86 -4.26 -7.39 2.77
C LEU A 86 -5.42 -8.27 2.33
N ALA A 87 -6.11 -8.89 3.26
CA ALA A 87 -7.20 -9.79 2.93
C ALA A 87 -8.43 -9.59 3.80
N ARG A 88 -9.59 -9.96 3.25
CA ARG A 88 -10.87 -10.05 3.95
C ARG A 88 -10.91 -11.34 4.74
N THR A 89 -11.31 -11.24 5.99
CA THR A 89 -11.31 -12.38 6.91
C THR A 89 -12.70 -12.95 7.16
N ASN A 90 -13.71 -12.49 6.44
CA ASN A 90 -15.11 -12.93 6.64
C ASN A 90 -15.44 -14.26 5.95
N ASP A 91 -14.64 -14.65 4.95
CA ASP A 91 -14.89 -15.83 4.11
C ASP A 91 -13.69 -16.79 4.13
N TYR A 92 -13.90 -18.04 3.67
CA TYR A 92 -12.82 -18.99 3.49
C TYR A 92 -12.98 -19.73 2.15
N PRO A 93 -12.00 -19.70 1.27
CA PRO A 93 -10.66 -19.12 1.40
C PRO A 93 -10.72 -17.58 1.60
N LEU A 94 -9.73 -17.02 2.30
CA LEU A 94 -9.63 -15.59 2.54
C LEU A 94 -9.44 -14.84 1.21
N GLU A 95 -10.20 -13.79 0.97
CA GLU A 95 -10.07 -13.01 -0.26
C GLU A 95 -8.99 -11.94 -0.16
N VAL A 96 -8.04 -11.96 -1.10
CA VAL A 96 -6.94 -10.98 -1.16
C VAL A 96 -7.41 -9.70 -1.83
N ASP A 97 -7.43 -8.62 -1.08
CA ASP A 97 -7.70 -7.28 -1.59
C ASP A 97 -6.46 -6.66 -2.25
N ALA A 98 -5.31 -6.79 -1.62
CA ALA A 98 -4.04 -6.26 -2.15
C ALA A 98 -2.86 -7.13 -1.73
N TYR A 99 -1.78 -7.08 -2.51
CA TYR A 99 -0.51 -7.70 -2.10
C TYR A 99 0.70 -6.94 -2.63
N LEU A 100 1.81 -7.10 -1.92
CA LEU A 100 3.13 -6.66 -2.34
C LEU A 100 4.10 -7.84 -2.23
N ASN A 101 4.77 -8.17 -3.34
CA ASN A 101 5.84 -9.16 -3.33
C ASN A 101 7.10 -8.53 -2.72
N LEU A 102 7.39 -8.87 -1.46
CA LEU A 102 8.54 -8.37 -0.72
C LEU A 102 9.85 -8.95 -1.27
N SER A 103 9.86 -10.21 -1.74
CA SER A 103 11.05 -10.80 -2.34
C SER A 103 11.50 -10.06 -3.59
N GLN A 104 10.54 -9.58 -4.39
CA GLN A 104 10.85 -8.75 -5.56
C GLN A 104 11.27 -7.32 -5.17
N LEU A 105 10.77 -6.76 -4.08
CA LEU A 105 11.15 -5.42 -3.65
C LEU A 105 12.57 -5.37 -3.10
N LEU A 106 12.99 -6.41 -2.35
CA LEU A 106 14.30 -6.43 -1.69
C LEU A 106 15.44 -6.37 -2.69
N GLY A 107 16.50 -5.65 -2.32
CA GLY A 107 17.71 -5.51 -3.13
C GLY A 107 18.00 -4.07 -3.51
N ARG A 108 18.98 -3.90 -4.39
CA ARG A 108 19.43 -2.58 -4.84
C ARG A 108 18.84 -2.24 -6.21
N TRP A 109 18.30 -1.05 -6.27
CA TRP A 109 17.67 -0.46 -7.42
C TRP A 109 18.44 0.78 -7.84
N LEU A 110 18.71 0.93 -9.14
CA LEU A 110 19.47 2.04 -9.72
C LEU A 110 18.59 2.80 -10.70
N ASP A 111 18.70 4.12 -10.76
CA ASP A 111 18.15 4.88 -11.88
C ASP A 111 18.95 4.60 -13.17
N ASP A 112 18.41 5.03 -14.32
CA ASP A 112 19.03 4.72 -15.63
C ASP A 112 20.46 5.24 -15.74
N ASP A 113 20.76 6.38 -15.12
CA ASP A 113 22.09 6.99 -15.11
C ASP A 113 23.00 6.43 -13.99
N ALA A 114 22.49 5.50 -13.18
CA ALA A 114 23.15 4.95 -11.98
C ALA A 114 23.61 6.01 -10.95
N HIS A 115 23.09 7.22 -11.02
CA HIS A 115 23.41 8.30 -10.09
C HIS A 115 22.60 8.22 -8.80
N LYS A 116 21.40 7.63 -8.86
CA LYS A 116 20.55 7.42 -7.71
C LYS A 116 20.36 5.94 -7.46
N PHE A 117 20.25 5.58 -6.22
CA PHE A 117 19.91 4.22 -5.82
C PHE A 117 18.95 4.20 -4.65
N LEU A 118 18.24 3.08 -4.54
CA LEU A 118 17.51 2.64 -3.36
C LEU A 118 17.95 1.22 -3.01
N LEU A 119 18.13 0.94 -1.75
CA LEU A 119 18.44 -0.38 -1.23
C LEU A 119 17.45 -0.76 -0.14
N PHE A 120 16.64 -1.76 -0.41
CA PHE A 120 15.71 -2.35 0.56
C PHE A 120 16.31 -3.63 1.12
N ARG A 121 16.36 -3.75 2.45
CA ARG A 121 16.89 -4.92 3.15
C ARG A 121 15.80 -5.71 3.86
N PRO A 122 16.02 -7.02 4.09
CA PRO A 122 15.03 -7.88 4.75
C PRO A 122 14.68 -7.46 6.18
N ASP A 123 15.59 -6.76 6.86
CA ASP A 123 15.40 -6.26 8.23
C ASP A 123 14.57 -4.96 8.30
N GLY A 124 13.98 -4.53 7.17
CA GLY A 124 13.22 -3.29 7.08
C GLY A 124 14.08 -2.03 7.03
N THR A 125 15.40 -2.16 7.00
CA THR A 125 16.26 -1.00 6.78
C THR A 125 16.29 -0.62 5.30
N MET A 126 16.48 0.67 5.06
CA MET A 126 16.52 1.24 3.73
C MET A 126 17.67 2.25 3.61
N ASN A 127 18.36 2.20 2.49
CA ASN A 127 19.35 3.22 2.12
C ASN A 127 18.98 3.79 0.75
N GLY A 128 19.40 5.02 0.50
CA GLY A 128 19.23 5.66 -0.80
C GLY A 128 20.24 6.75 -1.02
N SER A 129 20.27 7.24 -2.25
CA SER A 129 21.12 8.36 -2.63
C SER A 129 20.77 9.61 -1.83
N ARG A 130 21.80 10.35 -1.42
CA ARG A 130 21.61 11.59 -0.65
C ARG A 130 20.80 12.65 -1.39
N HIS A 131 20.99 12.75 -2.70
CA HIS A 131 20.29 13.71 -3.56
C HIS A 131 19.11 13.05 -4.28
N PHE A 132 18.17 12.54 -3.52
CA PHE A 132 17.02 11.85 -4.10
C PHE A 132 16.02 12.84 -4.70
N VAL A 133 15.78 13.95 -4.01
CA VAL A 133 14.74 14.93 -4.36
C VAL A 133 15.29 16.35 -4.22
N GLY A 134 15.41 17.07 -5.35
CA GLY A 134 15.76 18.50 -5.36
C GLY A 134 17.12 18.81 -4.71
N ARG A 135 17.16 19.86 -3.90
CA ARG A 135 18.37 20.33 -3.21
C ARG A 135 18.61 19.70 -1.84
N HIS A 136 17.62 18.97 -1.32
CA HIS A 136 17.70 18.39 0.01
C HIS A 136 18.54 17.12 -0.01
N HIS A 137 19.29 16.92 1.08
CA HIS A 137 19.98 15.66 1.36
C HIS A 137 19.04 14.77 2.15
N PHE A 138 18.79 13.56 1.64
CA PHE A 138 17.93 12.57 2.27
C PHE A 138 18.74 11.45 2.90
N TYR A 139 18.40 11.11 4.13
CA TYR A 139 18.88 9.92 4.80
C TYR A 139 17.70 8.98 5.00
N PHE A 140 17.70 7.90 4.24
CA PHE A 140 16.74 6.82 4.38
C PHE A 140 17.15 5.90 5.51
N ASN A 141 16.24 5.65 6.45
CA ASN A 141 16.53 4.83 7.62
C ASN A 141 15.82 3.47 7.56
N ARG A 142 14.51 3.51 7.44
CA ARG A 142 13.66 2.31 7.43
C ARG A 142 12.50 2.49 6.47
N PHE A 143 11.94 1.37 6.05
CA PHE A 143 10.66 1.36 5.36
C PHE A 143 9.66 0.51 6.12
N SER A 144 8.39 0.83 5.98
CA SER A 144 7.25 0.05 6.42
C SER A 144 6.21 0.03 5.33
N ILE A 145 5.33 -0.95 5.39
CA ILE A 145 4.20 -1.05 4.48
C ILE A 145 3.02 -0.40 5.17
N ALA A 146 2.35 0.52 4.50
CA ALA A 146 1.13 1.11 5.03
C ALA A 146 -0.04 0.13 4.87
N GLN A 147 -1.08 0.36 5.65
CA GLN A 147 -2.27 -0.47 5.83
C GLN A 147 -3.00 -0.95 4.56
N LEU A 148 -2.52 -0.71 3.37
CA LEU A 148 -3.15 -1.12 2.12
C LEU A 148 -2.19 -1.81 1.14
N GLY A 149 -1.00 -2.28 1.62
CA GLY A 149 -0.07 -3.11 0.84
C GLY A 149 0.61 -2.44 -0.36
N TRP A 150 0.16 -1.27 -0.78
CA TRP A 150 0.62 -0.55 -1.98
C TRP A 150 1.50 0.66 -1.67
N PHE A 151 1.57 0.99 -0.39
CA PHE A 151 2.21 2.17 0.12
C PHE A 151 3.47 1.77 0.88
N LEU A 152 4.60 2.17 0.40
CA LEU A 152 5.80 2.16 1.22
C LEU A 152 5.93 3.48 1.95
N ARG A 153 6.12 3.41 3.25
CA ARG A 153 6.54 4.56 4.06
C ARG A 153 8.03 4.44 4.34
N ALA A 154 8.80 5.32 3.75
CA ALA A 154 10.21 5.44 4.07
C ALA A 154 10.38 6.47 5.19
N LYS A 155 10.98 6.08 6.32
CA LYS A 155 11.42 7.05 7.33
C LYS A 155 12.66 7.73 6.81
N VAL A 156 12.59 9.06 6.63
CA VAL A 156 13.67 9.87 6.07
C VAL A 156 13.99 11.03 6.99
N THR A 157 15.25 11.46 6.97
CA THR A 157 15.70 12.73 7.54
C THR A 157 16.17 13.61 6.39
N ALA A 158 15.63 14.80 6.26
CA ALA A 158 16.00 15.75 5.22
C ALA A 158 16.88 16.86 5.80
N PHE A 159 17.90 17.24 5.04
CA PHE A 159 18.84 18.30 5.41
C PHE A 159 18.95 19.31 4.27
N GLU A 160 18.88 20.59 4.63
CA GLU A 160 19.10 21.70 3.73
C GLU A 160 20.54 22.21 3.84
N PRO A 161 21.26 22.46 2.72
CA PRO A 161 22.58 23.07 2.77
C PRO A 161 22.48 24.53 3.25
N VAL A 162 23.27 24.88 4.26
CA VAL A 162 23.41 26.24 4.78
C VAL A 162 24.88 26.64 4.78
N ALA A 163 25.18 27.94 4.93
CA ALA A 163 26.56 28.44 4.86
C ALA A 163 27.54 27.75 5.84
N SER A 164 27.05 27.27 6.98
CA SER A 164 27.84 26.58 8.02
C SER A 164 27.80 25.04 7.93
N GLY A 165 27.25 24.46 6.87
CA GLY A 165 27.09 23.00 6.71
C GLY A 165 25.68 22.60 6.31
N PHE A 166 25.05 21.71 7.08
CA PHE A 166 23.70 21.23 6.83
C PHE A 166 22.81 21.44 8.06
N LYS A 167 21.60 21.92 7.82
CA LYS A 167 20.56 22.05 8.83
C LYS A 167 19.50 20.98 8.59
N GLU A 168 19.17 20.21 9.63
CA GLU A 168 18.01 19.34 9.61
C GLU A 168 16.75 20.18 9.44
N VAL A 169 15.96 19.88 8.41
CA VAL A 169 14.70 20.58 8.12
C VAL A 169 13.52 19.73 8.48
N GLU A 170 13.64 18.40 8.37
CA GLU A 170 12.55 17.51 8.72
C GLU A 170 12.98 16.05 8.90
N THR A 171 12.27 15.37 9.79
CA THR A 171 12.31 13.91 9.94
C THR A 171 10.88 13.39 9.90
N GLY A 172 10.53 12.63 8.88
CA GLY A 172 9.17 12.13 8.72
C GLY A 172 9.05 10.96 7.74
N PRO A 173 7.84 10.41 7.60
CA PRO A 173 7.60 9.40 6.59
C PRO A 173 7.43 10.04 5.21
N LEU A 174 8.13 9.50 4.24
CA LEU A 174 7.91 9.76 2.82
C LEU A 174 7.08 8.60 2.24
N GLY A 175 5.91 8.90 1.71
CA GLY A 175 5.05 7.91 1.06
C GLY A 175 5.49 7.64 -0.37
N LEU A 176 5.67 6.36 -0.71
CA LEU A 176 5.98 5.90 -2.05
C LEU A 176 4.86 4.96 -2.52
N ILE A 177 4.18 5.35 -3.59
CA ILE A 177 3.16 4.51 -4.22
C ILE A 177 3.84 3.74 -5.33
N ILE A 178 3.87 2.42 -5.23
CA ILE A 178 4.49 1.57 -6.24
C ILE A 178 3.52 1.41 -7.40
N ASP A 179 3.93 1.84 -8.58
CA ASP A 179 3.15 1.71 -9.82
C ASP A 179 3.47 0.41 -10.55
N GLU A 180 4.72 -0.02 -10.50
CA GLU A 180 5.19 -1.25 -11.13
C GLU A 180 6.33 -1.88 -10.33
N LEU A 181 6.27 -3.19 -10.13
CA LEU A 181 7.33 -3.99 -9.55
C LEU A 181 7.47 -5.29 -10.33
N THR A 182 8.63 -5.47 -10.96
CA THR A 182 9.04 -6.71 -11.63
C THR A 182 10.39 -7.17 -11.09
N ASP A 183 10.97 -8.22 -11.66
CA ASP A 183 12.32 -8.65 -11.29
C ASP A 183 13.39 -7.63 -11.65
N THR A 184 13.11 -6.76 -12.63
CA THR A 184 14.09 -5.81 -13.18
C THR A 184 13.69 -4.36 -13.06
N THR A 185 12.42 -4.07 -12.81
CA THR A 185 11.87 -2.71 -12.82
C THR A 185 11.14 -2.40 -11.52
N LEU A 186 11.39 -1.22 -10.97
CA LEU A 186 10.64 -0.61 -9.89
C LEU A 186 10.25 0.79 -10.32
N ARG A 187 8.93 1.04 -10.46
CA ARG A 187 8.40 2.38 -10.68
C ARG A 187 7.52 2.78 -9.51
N PHE A 188 7.65 4.00 -9.10
CA PHE A 188 6.80 4.55 -8.04
C PHE A 188 6.69 6.07 -8.21
N HIS A 189 5.69 6.65 -7.60
CA HIS A 189 5.60 8.09 -7.41
C HIS A 189 5.49 8.42 -5.92
N LEU A 190 5.83 9.64 -5.57
CA LEU A 190 5.69 10.11 -4.21
C LEU A 190 4.23 10.44 -3.92
N SER A 191 3.76 9.99 -2.77
CA SER A 191 2.42 10.33 -2.33
C SER A 191 2.27 11.83 -2.14
N PRO A 192 1.17 12.43 -2.60
CA PRO A 192 0.85 13.84 -2.34
C PRO A 192 0.43 14.09 -0.89
N SER A 193 0.78 13.21 0.06
CA SER A 193 0.51 13.43 1.47
C SER A 193 1.06 14.79 1.91
N SER A 194 0.48 15.36 2.95
CA SER A 194 0.83 16.67 3.51
C SER A 194 2.34 16.87 3.71
N ASP A 195 3.04 15.76 3.92
CA ASP A 195 4.48 15.75 4.16
C ASP A 195 5.30 15.97 2.87
N ALA A 196 4.78 15.58 1.70
CA ALA A 196 5.44 15.82 0.43
C ALA A 196 5.44 17.32 0.04
N THR A 197 4.46 18.10 0.51
CA THR A 197 4.40 19.55 0.27
C THR A 197 5.50 20.31 1.01
N ILE A 198 5.99 19.78 2.12
CA ILE A 198 7.07 20.36 2.92
C ILE A 198 8.38 20.42 2.12
N PHE A 199 8.63 19.39 1.28
CA PHE A 199 9.80 19.36 0.41
C PHE A 199 9.61 20.11 -0.92
N GLY A 200 8.47 20.78 -1.13
CA GLY A 200 8.14 21.39 -2.42
C GLY A 200 7.97 20.37 -3.55
N CYS A 201 7.75 19.12 -3.19
CA CYS A 201 7.58 18.02 -4.14
C CYS A 201 6.20 18.13 -4.79
N ARG A 202 6.19 18.39 -6.08
CA ARG A 202 5.07 18.03 -6.95
C ARG A 202 5.16 16.51 -7.19
N GLU A 203 4.09 15.90 -7.69
CA GLU A 203 4.10 14.48 -8.05
C GLU A 203 5.35 14.13 -8.86
N TRP A 204 6.23 13.34 -8.24
CA TRP A 204 7.46 12.90 -8.87
C TRP A 204 7.42 11.40 -9.07
N SER A 205 7.49 11.01 -10.31
CA SER A 205 7.59 9.61 -10.70
C SER A 205 9.06 9.24 -10.86
N TYR A 206 9.40 8.05 -10.40
CA TYR A 206 10.73 7.48 -10.47
C TYR A 206 10.68 6.12 -11.15
N ALA A 207 11.67 5.87 -11.99
CA ALA A 207 11.92 4.57 -12.58
C ALA A 207 13.30 4.09 -12.19
N PHE A 208 13.38 2.87 -11.69
CA PHE A 208 14.61 2.22 -11.28
C PHE A 208 14.67 0.84 -11.90
N ARG A 209 15.87 0.42 -12.20
CA ARG A 209 16.18 -0.95 -12.59
C ARG A 209 16.92 -1.68 -11.47
N ARG A 210 16.80 -2.97 -11.44
CA ARG A 210 17.54 -3.78 -10.47
C ARG A 210 19.03 -3.78 -10.82
N GLN A 211 19.87 -3.60 -9.81
CA GLN A 211 21.30 -3.79 -9.96
C GLN A 211 21.62 -5.26 -10.30
N THR A 212 22.34 -5.48 -11.37
CA THR A 212 22.79 -6.83 -11.77
C THR A 212 23.88 -7.35 -10.84
N ARG A 213 24.08 -8.68 -10.83
CA ARG A 213 25.17 -9.29 -10.06
C ARG A 213 26.55 -8.87 -10.58
N ALA A 214 26.69 -8.62 -11.89
CA ALA A 214 27.92 -8.14 -12.50
C ALA A 214 28.26 -6.73 -12.00
N GLU A 215 27.31 -5.79 -12.10
CA GLU A 215 27.48 -4.41 -11.62
C GLU A 215 27.83 -4.36 -10.13
N ARG A 216 27.17 -5.20 -9.32
CA ARG A 216 27.48 -5.28 -7.89
C ARG A 216 28.90 -5.79 -7.64
N ARG A 217 29.37 -6.77 -8.41
CA ARG A 217 30.71 -7.29 -8.31
C ARG A 217 31.75 -6.22 -8.68
N ASP A 218 31.49 -5.49 -9.76
CA ASP A 218 32.37 -4.43 -10.22
C ASP A 218 32.40 -3.24 -9.24
N GLU A 219 31.29 -2.94 -8.58
CA GLU A 219 31.22 -1.97 -7.50
C GLU A 219 32.07 -2.41 -6.29
N LEU A 220 31.91 -3.65 -5.84
CA LEU A 220 32.69 -4.20 -4.73
C LEU A 220 34.20 -4.23 -5.04
N ARG A 221 34.59 -4.55 -6.29
CA ARG A 221 35.98 -4.47 -6.71
C ARG A 221 36.54 -3.06 -6.62
N ARG A 222 35.77 -2.06 -7.07
CA ARG A 222 36.18 -0.66 -6.99
C ARG A 222 36.30 -0.15 -5.56
N ASP A 223 35.36 -0.49 -4.72
CA ASP A 223 35.24 0.05 -3.37
C ASP A 223 36.19 -0.63 -2.38
N PHE A 224 36.47 -1.93 -2.59
CA PHE A 224 37.25 -2.74 -1.63
C PHE A 224 38.51 -3.37 -2.20
N GLY A 225 38.80 -3.15 -3.49
CA GLY A 225 40.00 -3.72 -4.14
C GLY A 225 40.04 -5.25 -4.14
N VAL A 226 38.88 -5.91 -4.09
CA VAL A 226 38.77 -7.37 -4.07
C VAL A 226 38.79 -7.86 -5.52
N GLU A 227 39.83 -8.65 -5.90
CA GLU A 227 39.94 -9.33 -7.20
C GLU A 227 38.94 -10.48 -7.36
#